data_c72192d21db1254bea8c352bae54154e
#
_entry.id   c72192d21db1254bea8c352bae54154e
#
_cell.length_a   1.000
_cell.length_b   1.000
_cell.length_c   1.000
_cell.angle_alpha   90.00
_cell.angle_beta   90.00
_cell.angle_gamma   90.00
#
_symmetry.space_group_name_H-M   'P 1'
#
loop_
_entity.id
_entity.type
_entity.pdbx_description
1 polymer ?
#
loop_
_entity_poly.entity_id
_entity_poly.type
_entity_poly.pdbx_seq_one_letter_code
_entity_poly.pdbx_strand_id
1 'polypeptide(L)' 'MMASTNDDFRMSRVEAEGWNAAQRYMVDQTGTPDDIRIADFNPYRGDPARGRWAAGFRRALSAGAE' A
#
# COMPACT_ATOMS: atom_id res chain seq x y z
N MET A 1 8.32 16.38 18.74
CA MET A 1 8.86 16.77 17.46
C MET A 1 9.59 15.66 16.76
N MET A 2 10.52 15.08 17.43
CA MET A 2 11.25 13.93 16.87
C MET A 2 10.33 12.78 16.56
N ALA A 3 9.33 12.57 17.39
CA ALA A 3 8.37 11.48 17.19
C ALA A 3 7.62 11.65 15.88
N SER A 4 7.23 12.88 15.55
CA SER A 4 6.52 13.14 14.30
C SER A 4 7.34 12.74 13.08
N THR A 5 8.61 13.11 13.10
CA THR A 5 9.51 12.81 11.99
C THR A 5 9.64 11.29 11.81
N ASN A 6 9.77 10.58 12.93
CA ASN A 6 9.90 9.13 12.89
C ASN A 6 8.62 8.48 12.36
N ASP A 7 7.47 9.01 12.77
CA ASP A 7 6.19 8.47 12.32
C ASP A 7 5.99 8.68 10.84
N ASP A 8 6.37 9.87 10.35
CA ASP A 8 6.26 10.16 8.92
C ASP A 8 7.12 9.22 8.11
N PHE A 9 8.32 8.97 8.59
CA PHE A 9 9.25 8.06 7.95
C PHE A 9 8.68 6.65 7.89
N ARG A 10 8.11 6.19 9.00
CA ARG A 10 7.51 4.88 9.07
C ARG A 10 6.34 4.75 8.10
N MET A 11 5.50 5.78 8.06
CA MET A 11 4.32 5.75 7.19
C MET A 11 4.71 5.78 5.73
N SER A 12 5.75 6.52 5.38
CA SER A 12 6.25 6.51 4.00
C SER A 12 6.74 5.13 3.61
N ARG A 13 7.38 4.44 4.54
CA ARG A 13 7.88 3.10 4.32
C ARG A 13 6.72 2.11 4.13
N VAL A 14 5.69 2.26 4.95
CA VAL A 14 4.50 1.43 4.85
C VAL A 14 3.83 1.63 3.49
N GLU A 15 3.74 2.87 3.05
CA GLU A 15 3.16 3.17 1.75
C GLU A 15 3.99 2.54 0.62
N ALA A 16 5.32 2.59 0.74
CA ALA A 16 6.20 1.97 -0.25
C ALA A 16 6.02 0.45 -0.28
N GLU A 17 5.77 -0.15 0.88
CA GLU A 17 5.50 -1.58 0.94
C GLU A 17 4.23 -1.94 0.16
N GLY A 18 3.20 -1.11 0.31
CA GLY A 18 1.97 -1.31 -0.43
C GLY A 18 2.19 -1.17 -1.92
N TRP A 19 2.96 -0.17 -2.32
CA TRP A 19 3.33 0.04 -3.72
C TRP A 19 4.03 -1.19 -4.29
N ASN A 20 5.01 -1.71 -3.56
CA ASN A 20 5.76 -2.87 -4.00
C ASN A 20 4.88 -4.11 -4.11
N ALA A 21 3.94 -4.27 -3.18
CA ALA A 21 3.00 -5.39 -3.22
C ALA A 21 2.14 -5.33 -4.47
N ALA A 22 1.70 -4.12 -4.85
CA ALA A 22 0.91 -3.95 -6.06
C ALA A 22 1.72 -4.28 -7.31
N GLN A 23 3.00 -3.93 -7.32
CA GLN A 23 3.85 -4.26 -8.44
C GLN A 23 3.91 -5.77 -8.65
N ARG A 24 4.05 -6.53 -7.58
CA ARG A 24 4.05 -7.98 -7.65
C ARG A 24 2.73 -8.52 -8.13
N TYR A 25 1.64 -7.94 -7.63
CA TYR A 25 0.31 -8.35 -8.06
C TYR A 25 0.15 -8.17 -9.56
N MET A 26 0.59 -7.03 -10.09
CA MET A 26 0.42 -6.73 -11.50
C MET A 26 1.25 -7.64 -12.40
N VAL A 27 2.33 -8.20 -11.89
CA VAL A 27 3.12 -9.15 -12.64
C VAL A 27 2.40 -10.50 -12.75
N ASP A 28 1.80 -10.95 -11.65
CA ASP A 28 1.20 -12.28 -11.59
C ASP A 28 -0.26 -12.32 -12.01
N GLN A 29 -0.97 -11.21 -11.85
CA GLN A 29 -2.41 -11.17 -12.05
C GLN A 29 -2.78 -10.09 -13.06
N THR A 30 -3.92 -10.31 -13.72
CA THR A 30 -4.48 -9.30 -14.59
C THR A 30 -5.75 -8.74 -13.93
N GLY A 31 -6.05 -7.50 -14.27
CA GLY A 31 -7.23 -6.85 -13.70
C GLY A 31 -6.91 -6.10 -12.43
N THR A 32 -7.90 -5.38 -11.94
CA THR A 32 -7.75 -4.55 -10.76
C THR A 32 -8.43 -5.23 -9.57
N PRO A 33 -7.73 -5.45 -8.47
CA PRO A 33 -8.36 -6.04 -7.28
C PRO A 33 -9.31 -5.03 -6.64
N ASP A 34 -10.38 -5.54 -6.03
CA ASP A 34 -11.29 -4.68 -5.30
C ASP A 34 -10.75 -4.43 -3.90
N ASP A 35 -11.47 -3.59 -3.14
CA ASP A 35 -11.02 -3.21 -1.80
C ASP A 35 -10.88 -4.40 -0.87
N ILE A 36 -11.73 -5.39 -1.02
CA ILE A 36 -11.68 -6.58 -0.17
C ILE A 36 -10.40 -7.35 -0.43
N ARG A 37 -10.02 -7.50 -1.69
CA ARG A 37 -8.78 -8.18 -2.05
C ARG A 37 -7.57 -7.43 -1.55
N ILE A 38 -7.59 -6.11 -1.69
CA ILE A 38 -6.47 -5.28 -1.20
C ILE A 38 -6.33 -5.46 0.30
N ALA A 39 -7.45 -5.49 1.02
CA ALA A 39 -7.42 -5.69 2.46
C ALA A 39 -6.85 -7.06 2.83
N ASP A 40 -7.14 -8.08 2.03
CA ASP A 40 -6.62 -9.41 2.27
C ASP A 40 -5.09 -9.47 2.12
N PHE A 41 -4.55 -8.71 1.19
CA PHE A 41 -3.10 -8.65 0.98
C PHE A 41 -2.41 -7.83 2.06
N ASN A 42 -3.14 -6.92 2.70
CA ASN A 42 -2.59 -5.94 3.63
C ASN A 42 -2.11 -6.63 4.91
N PRO A 43 -0.81 -6.54 5.23
CA PRO A 43 -0.29 -7.18 6.44
C PRO A 43 -0.62 -6.40 7.72
N TYR A 44 -1.09 -5.18 7.58
CA TYR A 44 -1.39 -4.33 8.73
C TYR A 44 -2.86 -4.41 9.06
N ARG A 45 -3.16 -4.52 10.35
CA ARG A 45 -4.53 -4.68 10.81
C ARG A 45 -5.12 -3.41 11.40
N GLY A 46 -4.27 -2.42 11.70
CA GLY A 46 -4.70 -1.19 12.35
C GLY A 46 -4.18 0.05 11.65
N ASP A 47 -4.96 1.12 11.75
CA ASP A 47 -4.55 2.41 11.21
C ASP A 47 -3.54 3.06 12.15
N PRO A 48 -2.70 3.94 11.65
CA PRO A 48 -2.71 4.46 10.28
C PRO A 48 -1.98 3.58 9.26
N ALA A 49 -1.25 2.58 9.72
CA ALA A 49 -0.44 1.75 8.82
C ALA A 49 -1.31 1.04 7.77
N ARG A 50 -2.44 0.51 8.19
CA ARG A 50 -3.35 -0.19 7.29
C ARG A 50 -3.78 0.70 6.14
N GLY A 51 -4.21 1.92 6.44
CA GLY A 51 -4.65 2.84 5.42
C GLY A 51 -3.53 3.31 4.51
N ARG A 52 -2.34 3.51 5.07
CA ARG A 52 -1.20 3.94 4.28
C ARG A 52 -0.75 2.87 3.30
N TRP A 53 -0.72 1.63 3.77
CA TRP A 53 -0.36 0.51 2.90
C TRP A 53 -1.34 0.42 1.74
N ALA A 54 -2.64 0.49 2.04
CA ALA A 54 -3.67 0.40 1.01
C ALA A 54 -3.56 1.56 0.02
N ALA A 55 -3.25 2.75 0.51
CA ALA A 55 -3.08 3.91 -0.36
C ALA A 55 -1.92 3.71 -1.33
N GLY A 56 -0.80 3.16 -0.85
CA GLY A 56 0.33 2.87 -1.70
C GLY A 56 0.00 1.84 -2.77
N PHE A 57 -0.73 0.81 -2.37
CA PHE A 57 -1.17 -0.23 -3.29
C PHE A 57 -2.03 0.38 -4.41
N ARG A 58 -3.02 1.20 -4.03
CA ARG A 58 -3.91 1.81 -5.02
C ARG A 58 -3.18 2.78 -5.94
N ARG A 59 -2.23 3.51 -5.42
CA ARG A 59 -1.42 4.42 -6.21
C ARG A 59 -0.65 3.69 -7.29
N ALA A 60 -0.06 2.56 -6.94
CA ALA A 60 0.69 1.76 -7.89
C ALA A 60 -0.23 1.22 -8.98
N LEU A 61 -1.43 0.78 -8.61
CA LEU A 61 -2.38 0.32 -9.60
C LEU A 61 -2.77 1.42 -10.57
N SER A 62 -3.00 2.63 -10.07
CA SER A 62 -3.32 3.78 -10.90
C SER A 62 -2.18 4.11 -11.84
N ALA A 63 -0.96 4.11 -11.34
CA ALA A 63 0.21 4.41 -12.16
C ALA A 63 0.39 3.36 -13.25
N GLY A 64 0.13 2.11 -12.92
CA GLY A 64 0.27 1.01 -13.86
C GLY A 64 -0.82 0.97 -14.91
N ALA A 65 -1.95 1.61 -14.64
CA ALA A 65 -3.06 1.61 -15.57
C ALA A 65 -2.81 2.49 -16.79
N GLU A 66 -1.80 3.33 -16.73
CA GLU A 66 -1.45 4.17 -17.86
C GLU A 66 -0.46 3.46 -18.77
#